data_daa6766096e224d5cc259b57584423c8
#
_entry.id   daa6766096e224d5cc259b57584423c8
#
_cell.length_a   1.000
_cell.length_b   1.000
_cell.length_c   1.000
_cell.angle_alpha   90.00
_cell.angle_beta   90.00
_cell.angle_gamma   90.00
#
_symmetry.space_group_name_H-M   'P 1'
#
loop_
_entity.id
_entity.type
_entity.pdbx_description
1 polymer ?
#
loop_
_entity_poly.entity_id
_entity_poly.type
_entity_poly.pdbx_seq_one_letter_code
_entity_poly.pdbx_strand_id
1 'polypeptide(L)'
;DQTFATVVKFFNQKFNAHLDATTDYMPHKMISNVEQIKNLPLQVKANRVLISPANEVVKWAAGNSVEIELDAIYPGENIQINFGKDAPCTWGRLEISTDGKEWKMVDLKQKESRLSAGLQKAPVKFVRFTNVSDEEQQVYLRQFVLTIEKK
;
A
#
# COMPACT_ATOMS: atom_id res chain seq x y z
N ASP A 1 38.58 -0.67 7.56
CA ASP A 1 38.22 -1.19 7.11
C ASP A 1 38.44 -1.27 7.60
N GLN A 2 38.12 -0.74 7.15
CA GLN A 2 37.74 -1.19 6.69
C GLN A 2 37.49 -1.21 7.14
N THR A 3 37.69 -0.58 7.33
CA THR A 3 37.10 -0.90 6.96
C THR A 3 36.66 -0.92 7.45
N PHE A 4 36.24 -0.89 7.34
CA PHE A 4 35.25 -1.31 7.10
C PHE A 4 35.16 -1.54 7.31
N ALA A 5 35.10 -0.81 7.31
CA ALA A 5 34.65 -1.50 6.49
C ALA A 5 34.87 -1.93 6.70
N THR A 6 35.29 -1.45 6.62
CA THR A 6 35.15 -2.22 5.96
C THR A 6 34.93 -2.39 6.66
N VAL A 7 34.69 -1.86 6.66
CA VAL A 7 34.13 -2.43 6.43
C VAL A 7 33.70 -2.58 6.81
N VAL A 8 33.63 -2.27 7.12
CA VAL A 8 32.92 -2.88 6.66
C VAL A 8 32.98 -3.24 6.66
N LYS A 9 32.62 -2.74 6.39
CA LYS A 9 32.46 -3.47 5.77
C LYS A 9 32.47 -3.86 6.15
N PHE A 10 32.97 -3.16 6.13
CA PHE A 10 32.83 -3.88 5.86
C PHE A 10 32.62 -3.95 6.62
N PHE A 11 32.89 -3.72 6.59
CA PHE A 11 32.35 -4.25 6.59
C PHE A 11 32.08 -4.52 6.85
N ASN A 12 31.94 -4.33 6.98
CA ASN A 12 31.53 -5.01 6.46
C ASN A 12 31.48 -5.44 6.52
N GLN A 13 31.17 -4.96 6.28
CA GLN A 13 30.96 -5.64 5.65
C GLN A 13 30.79 -5.98 6.11
N LYS A 14 30.88 -5.54 6.25
CA LYS A 14 30.62 -6.14 6.19
C LYS A 14 30.35 -6.19 6.81
N PHE A 15 30.41 -6.16 7.03
CA PHE A 15 29.81 -6.60 6.94
C PHE A 15 29.41 -6.84 7.12
N ASN A 16 29.11 -6.72 7.40
CA ASN A 16 28.54 -7.34 6.84
C ASN A 16 28.11 -7.72 6.98
N ALA A 17 27.99 -7.41 7.01
CA ALA A 17 27.28 -8.01 6.48
C ALA A 17 26.95 -8.29 7.02
N HIS A 18 26.51 -8.21 7.22
CA HIS A 18 25.83 -8.74 7.08
C HIS A 18 25.29 -8.76 7.53
N LEU A 19 25.04 -8.54 7.49
CA LEU A 19 24.29 -8.70 7.44
C LEU A 19 23.92 -9.06 7.75
N ASP A 20 23.88 -8.57 8.09
CA ASP A 20 22.99 -9.52 8.14
C ASP A 20 22.25 -9.62 6.91
N ALA A 21 22.06 -10.63 6.33
CA ALA A 21 21.44 -10.73 5.04
C ALA A 21 20.04 -10.15 4.98
N THR A 22 19.37 -10.10 6.09
CA THR A 22 18.03 -9.53 6.14
C THR A 22 18.04 -8.03 6.03
N THR A 23 19.16 -7.39 6.19
CA THR A 23 19.23 -5.94 6.11
C THR A 23 19.06 -5.42 4.70
N ASP A 24 19.25 -6.27 3.69
CA ASP A 24 19.07 -5.85 2.31
C ASP A 24 17.62 -5.95 1.86
N TYR A 25 16.78 -6.50 2.69
CA TYR A 25 15.37 -6.68 2.37
C TYR A 25 14.63 -5.36 2.57
N MET A 26 13.97 -4.89 1.52
CA MET A 26 13.16 -3.68 1.56
C MET A 26 11.70 -4.10 1.71
N PRO A 27 11.15 -4.04 2.92
CA PRO A 27 9.77 -4.47 3.10
C PRO A 27 8.81 -3.53 2.41
N HIS A 28 7.61 -4.04 2.13
CA HIS A 28 6.51 -3.18 1.70
C HIS A 28 6.23 -2.16 2.80
N LYS A 29 5.81 -0.98 2.40
CA LYS A 29 5.48 0.05 3.39
C LYS A 29 4.21 0.78 3.01
N MET A 30 3.57 1.35 4.00
CA MET A 30 2.37 2.14 3.84
C MET A 30 2.70 3.60 4.12
N ILE A 31 2.20 4.48 3.27
CA ILE A 31 2.38 5.91 3.40
C ILE A 31 0.99 6.53 3.39
N SER A 32 0.65 7.28 4.42
CA SER A 32 -0.67 7.88 4.49
C SER A 32 -0.66 9.15 5.33
N ASN A 33 -1.48 10.11 4.94
CA ASN A 33 -1.78 11.27 5.76
C ASN A 33 -3.19 11.21 6.34
N VAL A 34 -3.86 10.05 6.25
CA VAL A 34 -5.15 9.84 6.88
C VAL A 34 -4.92 9.50 8.35
N GLU A 35 -5.51 10.28 9.25
CA GLU A 35 -5.15 10.27 10.67
C GLU A 35 -5.30 8.89 11.31
N GLN A 36 -6.38 8.18 11.02
CA GLN A 36 -6.65 6.88 11.64
C GLN A 36 -5.90 5.74 10.98
N ILE A 37 -5.18 6.00 9.89
CA ILE A 37 -4.50 4.97 9.11
C ILE A 37 -2.97 5.11 9.19
N LYS A 38 -2.48 6.33 9.27
CA LYS A 38 -1.05 6.62 9.08
C LYS A 38 -0.10 5.86 10.01
N ASN A 39 -0.60 5.41 11.15
CA ASN A 39 0.21 4.68 12.13
C ASN A 39 -0.11 3.18 12.17
N LEU A 40 -0.98 2.70 11.28
CA LEU A 40 -1.31 1.28 11.27
C LEU A 40 -0.20 0.48 10.61
N PRO A 41 0.03 -0.74 11.10
CA PRO A 41 1.02 -1.60 10.46
C PRO A 41 0.48 -2.15 9.14
N LEU A 42 1.35 -2.27 8.18
CA LEU A 42 1.06 -2.97 6.95
C LEU A 42 1.26 -4.46 7.20
N GLN A 43 0.27 -5.27 6.85
CA GLN A 43 0.35 -6.71 7.05
C GLN A 43 0.58 -7.38 5.70
N VAL A 44 1.39 -8.43 5.72
CA VAL A 44 1.67 -9.21 4.52
C VAL A 44 1.30 -10.65 4.81
N LYS A 45 0.38 -11.21 4.03
CA LYS A 45 -0.05 -12.59 4.15
C LYS A 45 -0.03 -13.23 2.77
N ALA A 46 0.91 -14.16 2.57
CA ALA A 46 1.11 -14.81 1.27
C ALA A 46 1.31 -13.75 0.19
N ASN A 47 0.42 -13.67 -0.79
CA ASN A 47 0.52 -12.70 -1.87
C ASN A 47 -0.38 -11.48 -1.66
N ARG A 48 -0.81 -11.22 -0.43
CA ARG A 48 -1.69 -10.09 -0.10
C ARG A 48 -0.99 -9.13 0.84
N VAL A 49 -1.13 -7.85 0.53
CA VAL A 49 -0.62 -6.76 1.34
C VAL A 49 -1.83 -5.96 1.79
N LEU A 50 -2.02 -5.82 3.10
CA LEU A 50 -3.27 -5.29 3.60
C LEU A 50 -3.10 -4.37 4.79
N ILE A 51 -4.07 -3.46 4.92
CA ILE A 51 -4.24 -2.59 6.07
C ILE A 51 -5.60 -2.93 6.68
N SER A 52 -5.64 -3.17 7.99
CA SER A 52 -6.86 -3.59 8.66
C SER A 52 -7.09 -2.74 9.91
N PRO A 53 -7.87 -1.66 9.81
CA PRO A 53 -8.12 -0.78 10.96
C PRO A 53 -9.15 -1.29 11.95
N ALA A 54 -9.58 -2.54 11.85
CA ALA A 54 -10.51 -3.15 12.79
C ALA A 54 -11.87 -2.44 12.81
N ASN A 55 -12.34 -2.03 11.63
CA ASN A 55 -13.67 -1.45 11.46
C ASN A 55 -13.87 -0.14 12.24
N GLU A 56 -12.88 0.71 12.21
CA GLU A 56 -12.96 2.02 12.84
C GLU A 56 -13.51 3.06 11.88
N VAL A 57 -14.06 4.14 12.49
CA VAL A 57 -14.46 5.30 11.70
C VAL A 57 -13.19 6.03 11.27
N VAL A 58 -13.05 6.19 9.97
CA VAL A 58 -11.90 6.87 9.37
C VAL A 58 -12.39 8.20 8.81
N LYS A 59 -11.73 9.28 9.21
CA LYS A 59 -12.00 10.61 8.70
C LYS A 59 -11.02 10.91 7.58
N TRP A 60 -11.50 10.81 6.37
CA TRP A 60 -10.67 10.91 5.17
C TRP A 60 -10.81 12.31 4.60
N ALA A 61 -9.91 13.19 4.99
CA ALA A 61 -10.00 14.60 4.58
C ALA A 61 -9.80 14.76 3.07
N ALA A 62 -10.31 15.85 2.54
CA ALA A 62 -10.18 16.14 1.11
C ALA A 62 -8.71 16.14 0.71
N GLY A 63 -8.40 15.44 -0.36
CA GLY A 63 -7.05 15.35 -0.88
C GLY A 63 -6.13 14.36 -0.18
N ASN A 64 -6.56 13.78 0.93
CA ASN A 64 -5.74 12.83 1.66
C ASN A 64 -5.79 11.44 1.01
N SER A 65 -4.72 10.69 1.17
CA SER A 65 -4.58 9.41 0.48
C SER A 65 -3.94 8.34 1.36
N VAL A 66 -4.13 7.10 0.93
CA VAL A 66 -3.41 5.95 1.44
C VAL A 66 -2.62 5.38 0.27
N GLU A 67 -1.34 5.18 0.50
CA GLU A 67 -0.44 4.67 -0.53
C GLU A 67 0.31 3.46 0.01
N ILE A 68 0.40 2.42 -0.80
CA ILE A 68 1.19 1.23 -0.49
C ILE A 68 2.33 1.18 -1.48
N GLU A 69 3.55 1.06 -0.97
CA GLU A 69 4.73 0.87 -1.81
C GLU A 69 5.26 -0.55 -1.61
N LEU A 70 5.34 -1.30 -2.69
CA LEU A 70 5.87 -2.65 -2.66
C LEU A 70 7.40 -2.61 -2.76
N ASP A 71 8.04 -3.70 -2.33
CA ASP A 71 9.51 -3.78 -2.37
C ASP A 71 10.05 -3.94 -3.79
N ALA A 72 9.19 -4.29 -4.74
CA ALA A 72 9.57 -4.47 -6.14
C ALA A 72 8.33 -4.32 -7.00
N ILE A 73 8.48 -4.44 -8.31
CA ILE A 73 7.36 -4.45 -9.24
C ILE A 73 6.82 -5.87 -9.34
N TYR A 74 5.51 -6.02 -9.17
CA TYR A 74 4.82 -7.31 -9.27
C TYR A 74 3.65 -7.21 -10.23
N PRO A 75 3.28 -8.32 -10.88
CA PRO A 75 2.00 -8.35 -11.59
C PRO A 75 0.87 -8.22 -10.59
N GLY A 76 -0.03 -7.28 -10.79
CA GLY A 76 -1.14 -7.08 -9.89
C GLY A 76 -2.33 -7.95 -10.24
N GLU A 77 -3.02 -8.49 -9.21
CA GLU A 77 -4.24 -9.25 -9.44
C GLU A 77 -5.47 -8.42 -9.20
N ASN A 78 -5.61 -7.91 -7.97
CA ASN A 78 -6.75 -7.05 -7.68
C ASN A 78 -6.50 -6.21 -6.45
N ILE A 79 -7.37 -5.21 -6.27
CA ILE A 79 -7.41 -4.39 -5.09
C ILE A 79 -8.83 -4.45 -4.56
N GLN A 80 -8.99 -4.58 -3.24
CA GLN A 80 -10.29 -4.55 -2.59
C GLN A 80 -10.25 -3.57 -1.42
N ILE A 81 -11.28 -2.75 -1.33
CA ILE A 81 -11.47 -1.85 -0.21
C ILE A 81 -12.82 -2.19 0.40
N ASN A 82 -12.79 -2.78 1.59
CA ASN A 82 -13.99 -3.26 2.27
C ASN A 82 -14.38 -2.28 3.37
N PHE A 83 -15.61 -1.82 3.32
CA PHE A 83 -16.16 -0.94 4.35
C PHE A 83 -17.06 -1.73 5.29
N GLY A 84 -17.25 -1.20 6.51
CA GLY A 84 -18.10 -1.86 7.48
C GLY A 84 -19.58 -1.57 7.30
N LYS A 85 -19.91 -0.58 6.47
CA LYS A 85 -21.29 -0.20 6.17
C LYS A 85 -21.41 0.11 4.70
N ASP A 86 -22.58 -0.15 4.15
CA ASP A 86 -22.88 0.22 2.77
C ASP A 86 -22.94 1.74 2.66
N ALA A 87 -22.15 2.29 1.76
CA ALA A 87 -22.19 3.70 1.45
C ALA A 87 -21.65 3.88 0.03
N PRO A 88 -22.29 4.74 -0.77
CA PRO A 88 -21.75 5.00 -2.10
C PRO A 88 -20.37 5.65 -1.98
N CYS A 89 -19.43 5.20 -2.78
CA CYS A 89 -18.10 5.80 -2.81
C CYS A 89 -17.84 6.35 -4.20
N THR A 90 -18.20 7.61 -4.41
CA THR A 90 -17.93 8.31 -5.65
C THR A 90 -16.79 9.32 -5.48
N TRP A 91 -16.22 9.37 -4.28
CA TRP A 91 -15.22 10.36 -3.90
C TRP A 91 -13.79 9.83 -3.96
N GLY A 92 -13.61 8.54 -4.23
CA GLY A 92 -12.30 7.91 -4.18
C GLY A 92 -11.73 7.67 -5.57
N ARG A 93 -10.43 7.89 -5.71
CA ARG A 93 -9.71 7.58 -6.94
C ARG A 93 -8.58 6.62 -6.63
N LEU A 94 -8.56 5.50 -7.37
CA LEU A 94 -7.53 4.49 -7.22
C LEU A 94 -6.55 4.59 -8.37
N GLU A 95 -5.27 4.61 -8.04
CA GLU A 95 -4.21 4.72 -9.02
C GLU A 95 -3.09 3.73 -8.71
N ILE A 96 -2.42 3.25 -9.75
CA ILE A 96 -1.24 2.39 -9.62
C ILE A 96 -0.08 3.02 -10.36
N SER A 97 1.14 2.66 -9.95
CA SER A 97 2.35 3.17 -10.58
C SER A 97 3.48 2.17 -10.43
N THR A 98 4.45 2.23 -11.34
CA THR A 98 5.67 1.42 -11.23
C THR A 98 6.85 2.22 -10.70
N ASP A 99 6.78 3.55 -10.71
CA ASP A 99 7.90 4.40 -10.32
C ASP A 99 7.51 5.48 -9.30
N GLY A 100 6.23 5.59 -8.96
CA GLY A 100 5.76 6.60 -8.04
C GLY A 100 5.62 7.98 -8.65
N LYS A 101 5.87 8.13 -9.94
CA LYS A 101 5.81 9.42 -10.62
C LYS A 101 4.69 9.46 -11.65
N GLU A 102 4.58 8.44 -12.46
CA GLU A 102 3.50 8.35 -13.45
C GLU A 102 2.45 7.39 -12.92
N TRP A 103 1.23 7.88 -12.82
CA TRP A 103 0.13 7.16 -12.21
C TRP A 103 -0.93 6.84 -13.23
N LYS A 104 -1.44 5.60 -13.16
CA LYS A 104 -2.50 5.14 -14.02
C LYS A 104 -3.75 4.93 -13.17
N MET A 105 -4.84 5.58 -13.57
CA MET A 105 -6.11 5.43 -12.88
C MET A 105 -6.69 4.05 -13.15
N VAL A 106 -7.26 3.44 -12.12
CA VAL A 106 -7.86 2.12 -12.19
C VAL A 106 -9.34 2.23 -11.90
N ASP A 107 -10.17 1.60 -12.72
CA ASP A 107 -11.61 1.64 -12.53
C ASP A 107 -12.02 0.84 -11.30
N LEU A 108 -12.77 1.47 -10.42
CA LEU A 108 -13.33 0.83 -9.25
C LEU A 108 -14.76 0.43 -9.51
N LYS A 109 -15.11 -0.77 -9.06
CA LYS A 109 -16.48 -1.26 -9.08
C LYS A 109 -16.95 -1.42 -7.66
N GLN A 110 -18.15 -0.93 -7.38
CA GLN A 110 -18.71 -1.04 -6.04
C GLN A 110 -19.82 -2.08 -6.04
N LYS A 111 -19.75 -2.97 -5.06
CA LYS A 111 -20.82 -3.93 -4.78
C LYS A 111 -21.03 -3.92 -3.27
N GLU A 112 -22.19 -3.42 -2.85
CA GLU A 112 -22.53 -3.29 -1.44
C GLU A 112 -21.46 -2.45 -0.74
N SER A 113 -20.80 -2.98 0.29
CA SER A 113 -19.80 -2.25 1.05
C SER A 113 -18.37 -2.49 0.57
N ARG A 114 -18.19 -2.97 -0.66
CA ARG A 114 -16.87 -3.30 -1.18
C ARG A 114 -16.60 -2.61 -2.50
N LEU A 115 -15.43 -1.97 -2.56
CA LEU A 115 -14.87 -1.51 -3.82
C LEU A 115 -13.85 -2.53 -4.30
N SER A 116 -13.82 -2.79 -5.59
CA SER A 116 -12.85 -3.73 -6.15
C SER A 116 -12.37 -3.26 -7.52
N ALA A 117 -11.14 -3.66 -7.84
CA ALA A 117 -10.54 -3.36 -9.14
C ALA A 117 -9.66 -4.52 -9.55
N GLY A 118 -9.91 -5.06 -10.74
CA GLY A 118 -9.04 -6.06 -11.32
C GLY A 118 -7.86 -5.41 -12.01
N LEU A 119 -6.66 -5.88 -11.77
CA LEU A 119 -5.45 -5.29 -12.32
C LEU A 119 -4.93 -6.01 -13.56
N GLN A 120 -5.45 -7.22 -13.83
CA GLN A 120 -5.13 -7.97 -15.06
C GLN A 120 -3.63 -8.10 -15.30
N LYS A 121 -2.89 -8.39 -14.21
CA LYS A 121 -1.44 -8.60 -14.25
C LYS A 121 -0.64 -7.36 -14.64
N ALA A 122 -1.25 -6.18 -14.57
CA ALA A 122 -0.51 -4.94 -14.81
C ALA A 122 0.63 -4.81 -13.81
N PRO A 123 1.78 -4.31 -14.24
CA PRO A 123 2.90 -4.14 -13.29
C PRO A 123 2.57 -3.07 -12.27
N VAL A 124 2.82 -3.37 -11.01
CA VAL A 124 2.50 -2.45 -9.92
C VAL A 124 3.62 -2.48 -8.88
N LYS A 125 4.02 -1.31 -8.44
CA LYS A 125 4.88 -1.14 -7.27
C LYS A 125 4.22 -0.22 -6.26
N PHE A 126 3.37 0.71 -6.73
CA PHE A 126 2.68 1.66 -5.87
C PHE A 126 1.19 1.60 -6.14
N VAL A 127 0.41 1.66 -5.08
CA VAL A 127 -1.06 1.77 -5.14
C VAL A 127 -1.46 2.95 -4.27
N ARG A 128 -2.33 3.82 -4.79
CA ARG A 128 -2.77 4.99 -4.06
C ARG A 128 -4.28 5.16 -4.19
N PHE A 129 -4.95 5.37 -3.05
CA PHE A 129 -6.38 5.66 -3.01
C PHE A 129 -6.56 7.02 -2.35
N THR A 130 -7.19 7.95 -3.06
CA THR A 130 -7.27 9.35 -2.68
C THR A 130 -8.72 9.81 -2.60
N ASN A 131 -9.05 10.62 -1.59
CA ASN A 131 -10.32 11.35 -1.57
C ASN A 131 -10.16 12.56 -2.50
N VAL A 132 -10.80 12.49 -3.66
CA VAL A 132 -10.70 13.54 -4.66
C VAL A 132 -11.86 14.55 -4.57
N SER A 133 -12.73 14.39 -3.58
CA SER A 133 -13.78 15.36 -3.33
C SER A 133 -13.21 16.55 -2.56
N ASP A 134 -14.00 17.60 -2.42
CA ASP A 134 -13.60 18.77 -1.66
C ASP A 134 -14.11 18.74 -0.22
N GLU A 135 -14.58 17.59 0.24
CA GLU A 135 -15.13 17.41 1.57
C GLU A 135 -14.49 16.22 2.28
N GLU A 136 -14.48 16.27 3.61
CA GLU A 136 -14.07 15.13 4.41
C GLU A 136 -15.09 14.01 4.28
N GLN A 137 -14.62 12.79 4.12
CA GLN A 137 -15.48 11.60 4.04
C GLN A 137 -15.25 10.76 5.29
N GLN A 138 -16.33 10.39 5.98
CA GLN A 138 -16.24 9.53 7.15
C GLN A 138 -16.75 8.14 6.78
N VAL A 139 -15.88 7.17 6.94
CA VAL A 139 -16.19 5.79 6.52
C VAL A 139 -15.74 4.80 7.57
N TYR A 140 -16.41 3.66 7.63
CA TYR A 140 -15.95 2.53 8.44
C TYR A 140 -15.10 1.65 7.52
N LEU A 141 -13.80 1.73 7.70
CA LEU A 141 -12.89 0.95 6.86
C LEU A 141 -12.54 -0.36 7.58
N ARG A 142 -12.85 -1.48 6.94
CA ARG A 142 -12.51 -2.79 7.48
C ARG A 142 -11.16 -3.28 6.97
N GLN A 143 -10.95 -3.20 5.65
CA GLN A 143 -9.72 -3.68 5.05
C GLN A 143 -9.43 -2.96 3.75
N PHE A 144 -8.17 -2.72 3.51
CA PHE A 144 -7.65 -2.29 2.21
C PHE A 144 -6.64 -3.36 1.81
N VAL A 145 -6.94 -4.10 0.73
CA VAL A 145 -6.17 -5.29 0.37
C VAL A 145 -5.68 -5.18 -1.07
N LEU A 146 -4.38 -5.34 -1.24
CA LEU A 146 -3.76 -5.47 -2.56
C LEU A 146 -3.31 -6.92 -2.72
N THR A 147 -3.78 -7.58 -3.76
CA THR A 147 -3.36 -8.93 -4.10
C THR A 147 -2.45 -8.87 -5.32
N ILE A 148 -1.28 -9.46 -5.20
CA ILE A 148 -0.29 -9.49 -6.26
C ILE A 148 0.00 -10.93 -6.65
N GLU A 149 0.54 -11.10 -7.86
CA GLU A 149 0.98 -12.41 -8.30
C GLU A 149 2.40 -12.62 -7.82
N LYS A 150 2.61 -13.67 -7.07
CA LYS A 150 3.91 -13.96 -6.51
C LYS A 150 4.77 -14.65 -7.56
N LYS A 151 5.98 -14.20 -7.70
CA LYS A 151 6.91 -14.86 -8.61
C LYS A 151 7.44 -16.16 -8.04
#